data_40bfbb3d32a217aa385fd4d808e3bb3e
#
_entry.id   40bfbb3d32a217aa385fd4d808e3bb3e
#
_cell.length_a   1.000
_cell.length_b   1.000
_cell.length_c   1.000
_cell.angle_alpha   90.00
_cell.angle_beta   90.00
_cell.angle_gamma   90.00
#
_symmetry.space_group_name_H-M   'P 1'
#
loop_
_entity.id
_entity.type
_entity.pdbx_description
1 polymer ?
#
loop_
_entity_poly.entity_id
_entity_poly.type
_entity_poly.pdbx_seq_one_letter_code
_entity_poly.pdbx_strand_id
1 'polypeptide(L)'
;MVDNENFIDYLKKRDIEALDYVIDNYSKRIFNVAYSVLKNSELSEECLNDVLLKIWDNVKYFNREKEKFYPWIIAITKNTAIDIYRKEIKHSSKLNIEDIDLYEEYSFDKRLENKAKLKDVTKEIKGMNNIDKEIFLRKFYLDQPSKIISEKMGLTDKFINLRIFRGRKKLQNKFNIGE
;
A
#
# COMPACT_ATOMS: atom_id res chain seq x y z
N MET A 1 16.83 -25.13 -13.51
CA MET A 1 16.71 -23.77 -14.05
C MET A 1 15.43 -23.17 -13.50
N VAL A 2 15.53 -22.06 -12.82
CA VAL A 2 14.37 -21.36 -12.24
C VAL A 2 13.70 -20.51 -13.32
N ASP A 3 12.37 -20.58 -13.43
CA ASP A 3 11.56 -19.86 -14.40
C ASP A 3 10.25 -19.35 -13.78
N ASN A 4 9.40 -18.66 -14.58
CA ASN A 4 8.16 -18.06 -14.14
C ASN A 4 7.12 -19.07 -13.60
N GLU A 5 7.22 -20.33 -13.97
CA GLU A 5 6.25 -21.36 -13.55
C GLU A 5 6.65 -22.02 -12.23
N ASN A 6 7.95 -22.18 -12.00
CA ASN A 6 8.48 -22.98 -10.91
C ASN A 6 9.18 -22.18 -9.77
N PHE A 7 9.53 -20.89 -9.98
CA PHE A 7 10.34 -20.13 -9.03
C PHE A 7 9.75 -20.12 -7.60
N ILE A 8 8.43 -20.14 -7.44
CA ILE A 8 7.80 -20.14 -6.11
C ILE A 8 8.09 -21.44 -5.37
N ASP A 9 8.11 -22.58 -6.09
CA ASP A 9 8.36 -23.89 -5.48
C ASP A 9 9.82 -24.01 -5.06
N TYR A 10 10.75 -23.48 -5.87
CA TYR A 10 12.17 -23.37 -5.51
C TYR A 10 12.37 -22.38 -4.36
N LEU A 11 11.67 -21.25 -4.36
CA LEU A 11 11.73 -20.26 -3.28
C LEU A 11 11.25 -20.87 -1.95
N LYS A 12 10.19 -21.70 -1.95
CA LYS A 12 9.73 -22.46 -0.78
C LYS A 12 10.76 -23.46 -0.28
N LYS A 13 11.58 -23.99 -1.17
CA LYS A 13 12.71 -24.88 -0.84
C LYS A 13 13.98 -24.13 -0.39
N ARG A 14 13.90 -22.79 -0.28
CA ARG A 14 15.04 -21.94 0.09
C ARG A 14 16.17 -21.97 -0.95
N ASP A 15 15.82 -22.10 -2.22
CA ASP A 15 16.77 -22.03 -3.32
C ASP A 15 17.15 -20.59 -3.62
N ILE A 16 18.44 -20.28 -3.61
CA ILE A 16 18.98 -18.93 -3.82
C ILE A 16 18.72 -18.44 -5.25
N GLU A 17 18.80 -19.33 -6.26
CA GLU A 17 18.51 -18.96 -7.65
C GLU A 17 17.06 -18.45 -7.80
N ALA A 18 16.13 -18.97 -6.99
CA ALA A 18 14.75 -18.48 -6.99
C ALA A 18 14.61 -17.10 -6.32
N LEU A 19 15.46 -16.77 -5.35
CA LEU A 19 15.52 -15.42 -4.79
C LEU A 19 16.12 -14.45 -5.81
N ASP A 20 17.17 -14.83 -6.52
CA ASP A 20 17.76 -14.04 -7.61
C ASP A 20 16.72 -13.75 -8.68
N TYR A 21 15.92 -14.77 -9.06
CA TYR A 21 14.80 -14.60 -9.98
C TYR A 21 13.80 -13.53 -9.49
N VAL A 22 13.46 -13.52 -8.19
CA VAL A 22 12.56 -12.53 -7.60
C VAL A 22 13.20 -11.13 -7.65
N ILE A 23 14.48 -11.02 -7.34
CA ILE A 23 15.23 -9.76 -7.39
C ILE A 23 15.18 -9.20 -8.81
N ASP A 24 15.55 -9.99 -9.81
CA ASP A 24 15.62 -9.54 -11.20
C ASP A 24 14.27 -9.11 -11.77
N ASN A 25 13.20 -9.82 -11.41
CA ASN A 25 11.89 -9.59 -12.02
C ASN A 25 10.99 -8.63 -11.22
N TYR A 26 11.22 -8.44 -9.93
CA TYR A 26 10.29 -7.69 -9.07
C TYR A 26 10.91 -6.51 -8.32
N SER A 27 12.25 -6.40 -8.16
CA SER A 27 12.86 -5.32 -7.35
C SER A 27 12.46 -3.93 -7.81
N LYS A 28 12.48 -3.67 -9.11
CA LYS A 28 12.07 -2.36 -9.66
C LYS A 28 10.64 -2.00 -9.29
N ARG A 29 9.74 -2.99 -9.31
CA ARG A 29 8.32 -2.78 -8.96
C ARG A 29 8.14 -2.58 -7.46
N ILE A 30 8.83 -3.36 -6.63
CA ILE A 30 8.84 -3.21 -5.18
C ILE A 30 9.36 -1.82 -4.82
N PHE A 31 10.50 -1.40 -5.38
CA PHE A 31 11.07 -0.08 -5.17
C PHE A 31 10.11 1.04 -5.54
N ASN A 32 9.50 0.98 -6.72
CA ASN A 32 8.56 2.01 -7.18
C ASN A 32 7.34 2.13 -6.25
N VAL A 33 6.80 1.00 -5.79
CA VAL A 33 5.68 1.00 -4.82
C VAL A 33 6.12 1.57 -3.48
N ALA A 34 7.31 1.21 -2.98
CA ALA A 34 7.88 1.79 -1.77
C ALA A 34 8.09 3.30 -1.94
N TYR A 35 8.66 3.74 -3.05
CA TYR A 35 8.91 5.14 -3.35
C TYR A 35 7.63 5.97 -3.48
N SER A 36 6.54 5.37 -4.02
CA SER A 36 5.24 6.06 -4.08
C SER A 36 4.71 6.44 -2.70
N VAL A 37 5.07 5.69 -1.66
CA VAL A 37 4.68 5.92 -0.26
C VAL A 37 5.69 6.81 0.46
N LEU A 38 6.99 6.48 0.34
CA LEU A 38 8.04 7.05 1.17
C LEU A 38 8.61 8.36 0.61
N LYS A 39 8.56 8.56 -0.72
CA LYS A 39 9.13 9.70 -1.44
C LYS A 39 10.61 9.99 -1.08
N ASN A 40 11.30 8.97 -0.62
CA ASN A 40 12.69 9.00 -0.24
C ASN A 40 13.39 7.76 -0.79
N SER A 41 14.47 7.93 -1.54
CA SER A 41 15.18 6.84 -2.21
C SER A 41 15.83 5.88 -1.23
N GLU A 42 16.49 6.40 -0.18
CA GLU A 42 17.19 5.60 0.83
C GLU A 42 16.21 4.72 1.62
N LEU A 43 15.11 5.31 2.10
CA LEU A 43 14.04 4.55 2.77
C LEU A 43 13.36 3.54 1.84
N SER A 44 13.30 3.83 0.55
CA SER A 44 12.71 2.90 -0.44
C SER A 44 13.62 1.71 -0.74
N GLU A 45 14.93 1.92 -0.71
CA GLU A 45 15.92 0.84 -0.80
C GLU A 45 15.92 -0.03 0.47
N GLU A 46 15.84 0.59 1.66
CA GLU A 46 15.65 -0.14 2.92
C GLU A 46 14.37 -0.98 2.88
N CYS A 47 13.27 -0.37 2.44
CA CYS A 47 11.99 -1.06 2.26
C CYS A 47 12.10 -2.25 1.29
N LEU A 48 12.79 -2.09 0.16
CA LEU A 48 13.03 -3.17 -0.80
C LEU A 48 13.74 -4.35 -0.13
N ASN A 49 14.82 -4.10 0.60
CA ASN A 49 15.57 -5.14 1.30
C ASN A 49 14.71 -5.86 2.35
N ASP A 50 13.95 -5.10 3.14
CA ASP A 50 13.02 -5.66 4.12
C ASP A 50 11.94 -6.52 3.47
N VAL A 51 11.42 -6.09 2.31
CA VAL A 51 10.41 -6.84 1.54
C VAL A 51 10.98 -8.14 1.00
N LEU A 52 12.19 -8.14 0.46
CA LEU A 52 12.85 -9.35 -0.02
C LEU A 52 13.04 -10.37 1.11
N LEU A 53 13.47 -9.93 2.29
CA LEU A 53 13.57 -10.77 3.47
C LEU A 53 12.20 -11.33 3.89
N LYS A 54 11.17 -10.48 3.92
CA LYS A 54 9.80 -10.91 4.25
C LYS A 54 9.23 -11.91 3.23
N ILE A 55 9.52 -11.73 1.94
CA ILE A 55 9.16 -12.70 0.90
C ILE A 55 9.85 -14.04 1.19
N TRP A 56 11.15 -14.00 1.40
CA TRP A 56 11.94 -15.18 1.72
C TRP A 56 11.39 -15.93 2.93
N ASP A 57 11.07 -15.26 4.02
CA ASP A 57 10.57 -15.88 5.25
C ASP A 57 9.14 -16.40 5.16
N ASN A 58 8.29 -15.70 4.41
CA ASN A 58 6.85 -15.97 4.40
C ASN A 58 6.36 -16.75 3.19
N VAL A 59 7.19 -16.98 2.16
CA VAL A 59 6.77 -17.70 0.94
C VAL A 59 6.25 -19.11 1.23
N LYS A 60 6.67 -19.74 2.31
CA LYS A 60 6.13 -21.05 2.75
C LYS A 60 4.63 -21.03 3.02
N TYR A 61 4.09 -19.88 3.42
CA TYR A 61 2.65 -19.68 3.67
C TYR A 61 1.87 -19.21 2.44
N PHE A 62 2.58 -18.82 1.37
CA PHE A 62 1.95 -18.38 0.14
C PHE A 62 1.20 -19.54 -0.54
N ASN A 63 -0.08 -19.29 -0.91
CA ASN A 63 -0.92 -20.27 -1.60
C ASN A 63 -1.34 -19.76 -2.99
N ARG A 64 -0.86 -20.42 -4.05
CA ARG A 64 -1.16 -20.08 -5.45
C ARG A 64 -2.66 -20.20 -5.79
N GLU A 65 -3.41 -21.05 -5.09
CA GLU A 65 -4.84 -21.23 -5.33
C GLU A 65 -5.67 -20.05 -4.81
N LYS A 66 -5.18 -19.37 -3.78
CA LYS A 66 -5.88 -18.26 -3.14
C LYS A 66 -5.54 -16.91 -3.73
N GLU A 67 -4.30 -16.74 -4.19
CA GLU A 67 -3.82 -15.44 -4.66
C GLU A 67 -2.65 -15.58 -5.65
N LYS A 68 -2.45 -14.54 -6.48
CA LYS A 68 -1.29 -14.44 -7.36
C LYS A 68 -0.08 -13.89 -6.61
N PHE A 69 1.12 -14.29 -7.00
CA PHE A 69 2.36 -13.87 -6.33
C PHE A 69 2.57 -12.35 -6.38
N TYR A 70 2.29 -11.71 -7.51
CA TYR A 70 2.48 -10.27 -7.66
C TYR A 70 1.61 -9.43 -6.70
N PRO A 71 0.27 -9.60 -6.60
CA PRO A 71 -0.53 -8.92 -5.59
C PRO A 71 -0.06 -9.16 -4.16
N TRP A 72 0.40 -10.37 -3.85
CA TRP A 72 0.91 -10.72 -2.53
C TRP A 72 2.17 -9.94 -2.16
N ILE A 73 3.17 -9.85 -3.07
CA ILE A 73 4.39 -9.06 -2.78
C ILE A 73 4.10 -7.57 -2.72
N ILE A 74 3.15 -7.06 -3.51
CA ILE A 74 2.74 -5.64 -3.44
C ILE A 74 2.08 -5.31 -2.10
N ALA A 75 1.26 -6.22 -1.57
CA ALA A 75 0.66 -6.06 -0.23
C ALA A 75 1.75 -6.02 0.86
N ILE A 76 2.75 -6.92 0.81
CA ILE A 76 3.90 -6.90 1.71
C ILE A 76 4.66 -5.58 1.59
N THR A 77 4.92 -5.12 0.35
CA THR A 77 5.64 -3.87 0.09
C THR A 77 4.93 -2.67 0.69
N LYS A 78 3.62 -2.54 0.45
CA LYS A 78 2.84 -1.45 1.01
C LYS A 78 2.87 -1.43 2.53
N ASN A 79 2.61 -2.56 3.14
CA ASN A 79 2.59 -2.66 4.60
C ASN A 79 3.96 -2.27 5.18
N THR A 80 5.05 -2.75 4.57
CA THR A 80 6.41 -2.42 4.99
C THR A 80 6.70 -0.92 4.82
N ALA A 81 6.38 -0.34 3.67
CA ALA A 81 6.56 1.08 3.42
C ALA A 81 5.72 1.95 4.37
N ILE A 82 4.48 1.56 4.66
CA ILE A 82 3.63 2.26 5.64
C ILE A 82 4.23 2.19 7.04
N ASP A 83 4.79 1.06 7.44
CA ASP A 83 5.40 0.91 8.76
C ASP A 83 6.67 1.76 8.89
N ILE A 84 7.52 1.82 7.85
CA ILE A 84 8.69 2.71 7.78
C ILE A 84 8.21 4.17 7.86
N TYR A 85 7.24 4.56 7.03
CA TYR A 85 6.68 5.91 7.03
C TYR A 85 6.12 6.32 8.39
N ARG A 86 5.43 5.41 9.08
CA ARG A 86 4.92 5.66 10.45
C ARG A 86 6.03 5.88 11.47
N LYS A 87 7.14 5.17 11.35
CA LYS A 87 8.33 5.36 12.21
C LYS A 87 8.93 6.74 11.96
N GLU A 88 9.13 7.11 10.69
CA GLU A 88 9.69 8.40 10.31
C GLU A 88 8.83 9.59 10.77
N ILE A 89 7.50 9.49 10.63
CA ILE A 89 6.59 10.54 11.11
C ILE A 89 6.64 10.70 12.63
N LYS A 90 6.92 9.65 13.40
CA LYS A 90 7.10 9.79 14.85
C LYS A 90 8.32 10.66 15.19
N HIS A 91 9.29 10.71 14.30
CA HIS A 91 10.51 11.52 14.44
C HIS A 91 10.41 12.90 13.77
N SER A 92 9.50 13.09 12.82
CA SER A 92 9.28 14.37 12.14
C SER A 92 7.84 14.85 12.28
N SER A 93 7.65 16.11 12.67
CA SER A 93 6.33 16.70 12.97
C SER A 93 5.50 17.08 11.75
N LYS A 94 5.93 16.79 10.52
CA LYS A 94 5.27 17.25 9.30
C LYS A 94 4.91 16.09 8.38
N LEU A 95 3.60 15.91 8.16
CA LEU A 95 3.04 15.16 7.05
C LEU A 95 2.92 16.11 5.84
N ASN A 96 3.68 15.89 4.80
CA ASN A 96 3.40 16.48 3.50
C ASN A 96 2.45 15.55 2.74
N ILE A 97 1.14 15.84 2.83
CA ILE A 97 0.08 15.07 2.17
C ILE A 97 0.19 15.15 0.65
N GLU A 98 0.80 16.23 0.14
CA GLU A 98 1.01 16.46 -1.30
C GLU A 98 2.01 15.47 -1.93
N ASP A 99 2.90 14.90 -1.12
CA ASP A 99 3.94 13.99 -1.56
C ASP A 99 3.49 12.53 -1.69
N ILE A 100 2.29 12.17 -1.21
CA ILE A 100 1.78 10.81 -1.32
C ILE A 100 1.03 10.66 -2.64
N ASP A 101 1.74 10.15 -3.64
CA ASP A 101 1.12 9.79 -4.91
C ASP A 101 0.38 8.44 -4.78
N LEU A 102 -0.93 8.54 -4.61
CA LEU A 102 -1.81 7.38 -4.37
C LEU A 102 -1.94 6.46 -5.61
N TYR A 103 -1.18 6.72 -6.70
CA TYR A 103 -1.78 6.41 -7.98
C TYR A 103 -1.12 5.42 -8.91
N GLU A 104 0.17 5.27 -9.01
CA GLU A 104 0.64 4.77 -10.31
C GLU A 104 0.85 3.27 -10.48
N GLU A 105 0.88 2.44 -9.45
CA GLU A 105 1.28 1.05 -9.68
C GLU A 105 0.38 -0.07 -9.15
N TYR A 106 -0.78 0.27 -8.58
CA TYR A 106 -1.64 -0.79 -7.98
C TYR A 106 -2.49 -1.57 -8.97
N SER A 107 -2.37 -1.33 -10.26
CA SER A 107 -3.32 -1.89 -11.23
C SER A 107 -2.69 -2.63 -12.41
N PHE A 108 -1.65 -3.43 -12.19
CA PHE A 108 -1.15 -4.18 -13.34
C PHE A 108 -1.92 -5.50 -13.63
N ASP A 109 -2.79 -5.97 -12.76
CA ASP A 109 -3.42 -7.27 -12.95
C ASP A 109 -4.92 -7.40 -12.63
N LYS A 110 -5.68 -6.32 -12.51
CA LYS A 110 -7.15 -6.41 -12.48
C LYS A 110 -7.81 -5.38 -13.38
N ARG A 111 -8.14 -5.86 -14.59
CA ARG A 111 -9.16 -5.37 -15.54
C ARG A 111 -9.33 -3.84 -15.65
N LEU A 112 -9.16 -3.33 -16.85
CA LEU A 112 -9.36 -1.95 -17.28
C LEU A 112 -10.57 -1.21 -16.64
N GLU A 113 -11.64 -1.92 -16.33
CA GLU A 113 -12.83 -1.37 -15.64
C GLU A 113 -12.56 -0.91 -14.20
N ASN A 114 -11.69 -1.57 -13.47
CA ASN A 114 -11.35 -1.16 -12.10
C ASN A 114 -10.35 0.01 -12.05
N LYS A 115 -9.56 0.22 -13.10
CA LYS A 115 -8.64 1.37 -13.21
C LYS A 115 -9.37 2.69 -13.29
N ALA A 116 -10.40 2.77 -14.13
CA ALA A 116 -11.21 3.98 -14.27
C ALA A 116 -11.91 4.31 -12.95
N LYS A 117 -12.54 3.33 -12.30
CA LYS A 117 -13.22 3.51 -11.01
C LYS A 117 -12.27 3.95 -9.89
N LEU A 118 -11.08 3.35 -9.80
CA LEU A 118 -10.07 3.75 -8.81
C LEU A 118 -9.57 5.18 -9.06
N LYS A 119 -9.37 5.56 -10.32
CA LYS A 119 -8.98 6.92 -10.71
C LYS A 119 -10.03 7.95 -10.30
N ASP A 120 -11.29 7.62 -10.49
CA ASP A 120 -12.41 8.49 -10.13
C ASP A 120 -12.57 8.60 -8.59
N VAL A 121 -12.42 7.51 -7.85
CA VAL A 121 -12.44 7.52 -6.36
C VAL A 121 -11.32 8.39 -5.81
N THR A 122 -10.10 8.28 -6.35
CA THR A 122 -8.98 9.12 -5.89
C THR A 122 -9.17 10.58 -6.24
N LYS A 123 -9.70 10.87 -7.42
CA LYS A 123 -10.05 12.24 -7.82
C LYS A 123 -11.06 12.85 -6.84
N GLU A 124 -12.05 12.07 -6.39
CA GLU A 124 -12.99 12.52 -5.36
C GLU A 124 -12.32 12.76 -4.01
N ILE A 125 -11.42 11.87 -3.59
CA ILE A 125 -10.67 12.06 -2.34
C ILE A 125 -9.77 13.30 -2.44
N LYS A 126 -9.08 13.50 -3.57
CA LYS A 126 -8.27 14.71 -3.83
C LYS A 126 -9.13 16.00 -3.83
N GLY A 127 -10.39 15.91 -4.24
CA GLY A 127 -11.36 17.01 -4.23
C GLY A 127 -12.05 17.27 -2.88
N MET A 128 -11.79 16.47 -1.84
CA MET A 128 -12.31 16.72 -0.49
C MET A 128 -11.62 17.94 0.13
N ASN A 129 -12.27 18.55 1.14
CA ASN A 129 -11.58 19.58 1.93
C ASN A 129 -10.35 18.98 2.65
N ASN A 130 -9.41 19.81 3.02
CA ASN A 130 -8.12 19.38 3.56
C ASN A 130 -8.25 18.48 4.81
N ILE A 131 -9.22 18.73 5.67
CA ILE A 131 -9.45 17.91 6.88
C ILE A 131 -9.95 16.51 6.50
N ASP A 132 -10.94 16.40 5.64
CA ASP A 132 -11.48 15.11 5.21
C ASP A 132 -10.46 14.31 4.41
N LYS A 133 -9.72 14.97 3.53
CA LYS A 133 -8.63 14.39 2.76
C LYS A 133 -7.56 13.78 3.67
N GLU A 134 -7.14 14.51 4.69
CA GLU A 134 -6.16 14.02 5.66
C GLU A 134 -6.70 12.86 6.50
N ILE A 135 -7.94 12.94 6.96
CA ILE A 135 -8.61 11.83 7.68
C ILE A 135 -8.65 10.58 6.81
N PHE A 136 -9.06 10.71 5.53
CA PHE A 136 -9.14 9.58 4.60
C PHE A 136 -7.78 8.97 4.30
N LEU A 137 -6.77 9.81 4.08
CA LEU A 137 -5.40 9.36 3.88
C LEU A 137 -4.91 8.55 5.09
N ARG A 138 -5.05 9.12 6.29
CA ARG A 138 -4.62 8.46 7.53
C ARG A 138 -5.37 7.17 7.79
N LYS A 139 -6.69 7.15 7.54
CA LYS A 139 -7.52 5.98 7.83
C LYS A 139 -7.34 4.87 6.83
N PHE A 140 -7.38 5.17 5.52
CA PHE A 140 -7.48 4.14 4.48
C PHE A 140 -6.16 3.86 3.77
N TYR A 141 -5.24 4.80 3.77
CA TYR A 141 -3.93 4.61 3.17
C TYR A 141 -2.87 4.23 4.21
N LEU A 142 -2.82 4.94 5.33
CA LEU A 142 -1.88 4.67 6.42
C LEU A 142 -2.44 3.71 7.48
N ASP A 143 -3.69 3.24 7.33
CA ASP A 143 -4.39 2.31 8.23
C ASP A 143 -4.29 2.71 9.72
N GLN A 144 -4.35 4.02 10.00
CA GLN A 144 -4.27 4.51 11.37
C GLN A 144 -5.60 4.33 12.10
N PRO A 145 -5.59 3.89 13.38
CA PRO A 145 -6.78 3.89 14.22
C PRO A 145 -7.33 5.31 14.40
N SER A 146 -8.67 5.45 14.47
CA SER A 146 -9.32 6.76 14.64
C SER A 146 -8.80 7.53 15.85
N LYS A 147 -8.45 6.85 16.93
CA LYS A 147 -7.85 7.42 18.13
C LYS A 147 -6.51 8.12 17.84
N ILE A 148 -5.65 7.48 17.07
CA ILE A 148 -4.35 8.06 16.67
C ILE A 148 -4.56 9.25 15.74
N ILE A 149 -5.56 9.17 14.84
CA ILE A 149 -5.91 10.29 13.95
C ILE A 149 -6.40 11.48 14.77
N SER A 150 -7.28 11.25 15.75
CA SER A 150 -7.83 12.31 16.61
C SER A 150 -6.75 12.99 17.42
N GLU A 151 -5.85 12.24 18.03
CA GLU A 151 -4.70 12.78 18.79
C GLU A 151 -3.79 13.65 17.90
N LYS A 152 -3.47 13.15 16.69
CA LYS A 152 -2.56 13.87 15.77
C LYS A 152 -3.16 15.12 15.16
N MET A 153 -4.47 15.12 14.92
CA MET A 153 -5.17 16.24 14.28
C MET A 153 -5.78 17.22 15.30
N GLY A 154 -5.69 16.92 16.60
CA GLY A 154 -6.34 17.72 17.64
C GLY A 154 -7.88 17.73 17.54
N LEU A 155 -8.46 16.65 17.03
CA LEU A 155 -9.89 16.49 16.81
C LEU A 155 -10.44 15.36 17.68
N THR A 156 -11.76 15.32 17.92
CA THR A 156 -12.36 14.25 18.70
C THR A 156 -12.57 12.97 17.87
N ASP A 157 -12.47 11.80 18.51
CA ASP A 157 -12.76 10.50 17.86
C ASP A 157 -14.14 10.47 17.20
N LYS A 158 -15.14 11.07 17.88
CA LYS A 158 -16.51 11.17 17.36
C LYS A 158 -16.55 11.96 16.06
N PHE A 159 -15.80 13.07 15.98
CA PHE A 159 -15.71 13.87 14.76
C PHE A 159 -15.03 13.10 13.64
N ILE A 160 -13.90 12.43 13.90
CA ILE A 160 -13.18 11.61 12.92
C ILE A 160 -14.09 10.52 12.36
N ASN A 161 -14.75 9.73 13.23
CA ASN A 161 -15.62 8.64 12.82
C ASN A 161 -16.83 9.12 12.00
N LEU A 162 -17.41 10.28 12.37
CA LEU A 162 -18.50 10.88 11.61
C LEU A 162 -18.05 11.30 10.20
N ARG A 163 -16.86 11.88 10.07
CA ARG A 163 -16.29 12.29 8.78
C ARG A 163 -16.00 11.08 7.90
N ILE A 164 -15.42 10.02 8.47
CA ILE A 164 -15.20 8.75 7.78
C ILE A 164 -16.53 8.17 7.28
N PHE A 165 -17.54 8.09 8.13
CA PHE A 165 -18.85 7.56 7.77
C PHE A 165 -19.49 8.34 6.60
N ARG A 166 -19.53 9.67 6.71
CA ARG A 166 -20.13 10.55 5.68
C ARG A 166 -19.38 10.45 4.35
N GLY A 167 -18.06 10.45 4.39
CA GLY A 167 -17.24 10.34 3.19
C GLY A 167 -17.36 8.98 2.52
N ARG A 168 -17.40 7.88 3.28
CA ARG A 168 -17.68 6.53 2.76
C ARG A 168 -19.04 6.48 2.06
N LYS A 169 -20.09 6.97 2.72
CA LYS A 169 -21.44 6.98 2.15
C LYS A 169 -21.50 7.80 0.85
N LYS A 170 -20.80 8.96 0.80
CA LYS A 170 -20.70 9.76 -0.42
C LYS A 170 -20.02 9.00 -1.56
N LEU A 171 -18.90 8.31 -1.28
CA LEU A 171 -18.19 7.53 -2.28
C LEU A 171 -19.01 6.30 -2.73
N GLN A 172 -19.64 5.58 -1.81
CA GLN A 172 -20.52 4.45 -2.13
C GLN A 172 -21.67 4.86 -3.06
N ASN A 173 -22.38 5.94 -2.74
CA ASN A 173 -23.49 6.44 -3.55
C ASN A 173 -23.03 6.89 -4.95
N LYS A 174 -21.85 7.51 -5.05
CA LYS A 174 -21.35 8.04 -6.33
C LYS A 174 -20.84 6.94 -7.26
N PHE A 175 -20.23 5.90 -6.72
CA PHE A 175 -19.55 4.88 -7.52
C PHE A 175 -20.28 3.54 -7.55
N ASN A 176 -21.46 3.46 -6.93
CA ASN A 176 -22.23 2.22 -6.85
C ASN A 176 -21.38 1.03 -6.35
N ILE A 177 -20.48 1.31 -5.40
CA ILE A 177 -19.63 0.29 -4.78
C ILE A 177 -20.51 -0.36 -3.73
N GLY A 178 -21.12 -1.50 -4.12
CA GLY A 178 -21.99 -2.30 -3.24
C GLY A 178 -21.28 -2.79 -1.98
N GLU A 179 -22.11 -3.25 -1.08
CA GLU A 179 -21.81 -3.83 0.24
C GLU A 179 -20.73 -4.91 0.21
#